data_55d8ea79ecc4ab1e1f39ae9313e93179
#
_entry.id   55d8ea79ecc4ab1e1f39ae9313e93179
#
_cell.length_a   1.000
_cell.length_b   1.000
_cell.length_c   1.000
_cell.angle_alpha   90.00
_cell.angle_beta   90.00
_cell.angle_gamma   90.00
#
_symmetry.space_group_name_H-M   'P 1'
#
loop_
_entity.id
_entity.type
_entity.pdbx_description
1 polymer ?
#
loop_
_entity_poly.entity_id
_entity_poly.type
_entity_poly.pdbx_seq_one_letter_code
_entity_poly.pdbx_strand_id
1 'polypeptide(L)'
;MQSESPSAPWRHRLAVLTLLATLALIFIGGLVTSTGSGLSVPDWPLSYGMLMPPMVGGVFYEHGHRMAASAVGFLTLVLAVWTARREPRRGVRRLAWAALAAVVVQGLLGGATVIFLLPTPVSVTHACLAQTFFCLVIALAYSTSPEWREASPVADRVGLRGAAAFGTAVVFVQLLIGALMRHTGAGLAIPDFPLAFGRLWPPLSDAGVVVHFVHRLGAVCVLGAILHLAARAWRSADPRFGRPANLALALTLIQIALGATAVLTQKSVVPTTAHVATGAAVLGVCFFLTLRAFHLTAKSARLAPATPDLGGQAAHA
;
A
#
# COMPACT_ATOMS: atom_id res chain seq x y z
N MET A 1 13.80 34.05 2.34
CA MET A 1 12.58 33.49 2.97
C MET A 1 11.43 33.63 1.98
N GLN A 2 11.07 32.54 1.28
CA GLN A 2 9.85 32.53 0.46
C GLN A 2 8.68 32.38 1.43
N SER A 3 7.80 33.39 1.48
CA SER A 3 6.57 33.35 2.27
C SER A 3 5.78 32.09 1.90
N GLU A 4 5.49 31.25 2.88
CA GLU A 4 4.61 30.09 2.64
C GLU A 4 3.27 30.56 2.09
N SER A 5 2.85 30.02 0.95
CA SER A 5 1.50 30.31 0.49
C SER A 5 0.52 29.75 1.53
N PRO A 6 -0.50 30.52 1.96
CA PRO A 6 -1.48 30.08 2.96
C PRO A 6 -2.19 28.76 2.63
N SER A 7 -2.10 28.30 1.40
CA SER A 7 -2.70 27.04 0.90
C SER A 7 -1.86 25.79 1.17
N ALA A 8 -0.58 25.91 1.59
CA ALA A 8 0.32 24.77 1.75
C ALA A 8 -0.13 23.77 2.84
N PRO A 9 -0.56 24.20 4.06
CA PRO A 9 -1.02 23.27 5.10
C PRO A 9 -2.34 22.59 4.75
N TRP A 10 -3.25 23.26 4.05
CA TRP A 10 -4.54 22.69 3.67
C TRP A 10 -4.40 21.64 2.58
N ARG A 11 -3.48 21.81 1.61
CA ARG A 11 -3.18 20.80 0.59
C ARG A 11 -2.60 19.52 1.21
N HIS A 12 -1.71 19.65 2.19
CA HIS A 12 -1.22 18.50 2.95
C HIS A 12 -2.36 17.80 3.71
N ARG A 13 -3.23 18.54 4.39
CA ARG A 13 -4.41 17.97 5.08
C ARG A 13 -5.33 17.23 4.12
N LEU A 14 -5.58 17.76 2.93
CA LEU A 14 -6.36 17.08 1.91
C LEU A 14 -5.67 15.79 1.44
N ALA A 15 -4.35 15.80 1.25
CA ALA A 15 -3.61 14.59 0.88
C ALA A 15 -3.68 13.52 1.97
N VAL A 16 -3.58 13.91 3.25
CA VAL A 16 -3.74 12.99 4.39
C VAL A 16 -5.19 12.47 4.48
N LEU A 17 -6.19 13.31 4.28
CA LEU A 17 -7.59 12.88 4.23
C LEU A 17 -7.81 11.85 3.11
N THR A 18 -7.28 12.12 1.90
CA THR A 18 -7.35 11.20 0.76
C THR A 18 -6.66 9.87 1.09
N LEU A 19 -5.51 9.92 1.77
CA LEU A 19 -4.77 8.74 2.22
C LEU A 19 -5.61 7.88 3.18
N LEU A 20 -6.18 8.48 4.20
CA LEU A 20 -7.01 7.77 5.19
C LEU A 20 -8.29 7.22 4.55
N ALA A 21 -8.95 8.01 3.69
CA ALA A 21 -10.11 7.57 2.92
C ALA A 21 -9.77 6.39 1.98
N THR A 22 -8.57 6.38 1.37
CA THR A 22 -8.10 5.27 0.54
C THR A 22 -7.89 4.00 1.35
N LEU A 23 -7.29 4.09 2.54
CA LEU A 23 -7.12 2.92 3.42
C LEU A 23 -8.49 2.37 3.87
N ALA A 24 -9.43 3.26 4.22
CA ALA A 24 -10.81 2.86 4.54
C ALA A 24 -11.50 2.21 3.34
N LEU A 25 -11.29 2.72 2.13
CA LEU A 25 -11.83 2.14 0.90
C LEU A 25 -11.27 0.72 0.63
N ILE A 26 -9.98 0.48 0.89
CA ILE A 26 -9.39 -0.87 0.81
C ILE A 26 -10.05 -1.82 1.81
N PHE A 27 -10.31 -1.37 3.04
CA PHE A 27 -11.05 -2.14 4.03
C PHE A 27 -12.48 -2.46 3.55
N ILE A 28 -13.22 -1.47 3.05
CA ILE A 28 -14.58 -1.64 2.51
C ILE A 28 -14.57 -2.61 1.32
N GLY A 29 -13.61 -2.51 0.40
CA GLY A 29 -13.43 -3.48 -0.70
C GLY A 29 -13.12 -4.90 -0.19
N GLY A 30 -12.37 -4.99 0.91
CA GLY A 30 -12.18 -6.24 1.64
C GLY A 30 -13.50 -6.84 2.16
N LEU A 31 -14.40 -6.01 2.70
CA LEU A 31 -15.74 -6.43 3.14
C LEU A 31 -16.57 -6.98 1.99
N VAL A 32 -16.62 -6.29 0.84
CA VAL A 32 -17.35 -6.78 -0.35
C VAL A 32 -16.96 -8.21 -0.70
N THR A 33 -15.65 -8.50 -0.74
CA THR A 33 -15.18 -9.85 -1.06
C THR A 33 -15.42 -10.85 0.08
N SER A 34 -15.21 -10.43 1.34
CA SER A 34 -15.36 -11.34 2.51
C SER A 34 -16.81 -11.71 2.80
N THR A 35 -17.79 -10.87 2.37
CA THR A 35 -19.23 -11.14 2.47
C THR A 35 -19.79 -11.82 1.23
N GLY A 36 -18.97 -12.07 0.19
CA GLY A 36 -19.44 -12.64 -1.07
C GLY A 36 -20.32 -11.67 -1.88
N SER A 37 -20.26 -10.35 -1.62
CA SER A 37 -21.17 -9.36 -2.16
C SER A 37 -20.75 -8.77 -3.51
N GLY A 38 -19.68 -9.24 -4.14
CA GLY A 38 -19.07 -8.62 -5.32
C GLY A 38 -19.88 -8.68 -6.62
N LEU A 39 -21.02 -9.38 -6.63
CA LEU A 39 -21.98 -9.45 -7.73
C LEU A 39 -23.42 -9.23 -7.23
N SER A 40 -23.60 -8.51 -6.13
CA SER A 40 -24.92 -8.18 -5.59
C SER A 40 -25.63 -7.10 -6.42
N VAL A 41 -24.87 -6.38 -7.26
CA VAL A 41 -25.37 -5.36 -8.19
C VAL A 41 -24.91 -5.75 -9.60
N PRO A 42 -25.85 -6.04 -10.53
CA PRO A 42 -25.50 -6.64 -11.82
C PRO A 42 -25.00 -5.63 -12.87
N ASP A 43 -25.21 -4.34 -12.67
CA ASP A 43 -24.93 -3.25 -13.62
C ASP A 43 -23.84 -2.31 -13.12
N TRP A 44 -23.29 -1.54 -14.04
CA TRP A 44 -22.31 -0.49 -13.79
C TRP A 44 -22.40 0.57 -14.91
N PRO A 45 -22.30 1.88 -14.61
CA PRO A 45 -21.94 2.51 -13.32
C PRO A 45 -23.11 2.64 -12.32
N LEU A 46 -24.33 2.45 -12.74
CA LEU A 46 -25.52 2.48 -11.89
C LEU A 46 -25.65 1.20 -11.05
N SER A 47 -26.69 1.15 -10.22
CA SER A 47 -27.04 0.00 -9.41
C SER A 47 -28.52 -0.27 -9.56
N TYR A 48 -28.87 -1.33 -10.29
CA TYR A 48 -30.26 -1.62 -10.74
C TYR A 48 -30.87 -0.44 -11.48
N GLY A 49 -30.11 0.23 -12.35
CA GLY A 49 -30.52 1.44 -13.06
C GLY A 49 -30.68 2.69 -12.19
N MET A 50 -30.37 2.63 -10.90
CA MET A 50 -30.57 3.71 -9.93
C MET A 50 -29.22 4.28 -9.45
N LEU A 51 -29.21 5.56 -9.03
CA LEU A 51 -28.07 6.17 -8.33
C LEU A 51 -28.02 5.73 -6.85
N MET A 52 -29.18 5.47 -6.23
CA MET A 52 -29.27 5.00 -4.85
C MET A 52 -30.29 3.85 -4.78
N PRO A 53 -29.85 2.61 -4.87
CA PRO A 53 -30.71 1.44 -4.72
C PRO A 53 -31.07 1.20 -3.24
N PRO A 54 -32.05 0.35 -2.94
CA PRO A 54 -32.30 -0.11 -1.57
C PRO A 54 -31.04 -0.77 -0.99
N MET A 55 -30.54 -0.22 0.13
CA MET A 55 -29.29 -0.62 0.79
C MET A 55 -29.52 -1.83 1.70
N VAL A 56 -29.80 -2.99 1.11
CA VAL A 56 -30.10 -4.24 1.84
C VAL A 56 -29.16 -5.37 1.43
N GLY A 57 -28.80 -6.24 2.37
CA GLY A 57 -27.97 -7.43 2.09
C GLY A 57 -26.64 -7.09 1.42
N GLY A 58 -26.29 -7.82 0.37
CA GLY A 58 -25.03 -7.62 -0.39
C GLY A 58 -24.93 -6.27 -1.09
N VAL A 59 -26.09 -5.67 -1.48
CA VAL A 59 -26.11 -4.34 -2.10
C VAL A 59 -25.53 -3.28 -1.17
N PHE A 60 -25.77 -3.37 0.13
CA PHE A 60 -25.19 -2.45 1.11
C PHE A 60 -23.66 -2.44 1.03
N TYR A 61 -23.01 -3.60 0.91
CA TYR A 61 -21.55 -3.69 0.82
C TYR A 61 -21.04 -3.23 -0.55
N GLU A 62 -21.62 -3.74 -1.64
CA GLU A 62 -21.12 -3.45 -2.99
C GLU A 62 -21.38 -2.00 -3.39
N HIS A 63 -22.61 -1.51 -3.26
CA HIS A 63 -22.95 -0.13 -3.58
C HIS A 63 -22.28 0.84 -2.62
N GLY A 64 -22.20 0.51 -1.32
CA GLY A 64 -21.43 1.29 -0.33
C GLY A 64 -19.95 1.44 -0.71
N HIS A 65 -19.33 0.37 -1.24
CA HIS A 65 -17.98 0.43 -1.79
C HIS A 65 -17.88 1.37 -3.00
N ARG A 66 -18.85 1.33 -3.93
CA ARG A 66 -18.90 2.24 -5.10
C ARG A 66 -19.03 3.71 -4.68
N MET A 67 -19.87 4.00 -3.67
CA MET A 67 -20.00 5.35 -3.11
C MET A 67 -18.69 5.84 -2.47
N ALA A 68 -18.05 5.01 -1.65
CA ALA A 68 -16.75 5.33 -1.05
C ALA A 68 -15.66 5.52 -2.11
N ALA A 69 -15.65 4.69 -3.18
CA ALA A 69 -14.74 4.84 -4.31
C ALA A 69 -14.95 6.16 -5.05
N SER A 70 -16.21 6.56 -5.27
CA SER A 70 -16.57 7.86 -5.89
C SER A 70 -16.08 9.03 -5.03
N ALA A 71 -16.23 8.95 -3.71
CA ALA A 71 -15.72 9.96 -2.78
C ALA A 71 -14.19 10.07 -2.82
N VAL A 72 -13.47 8.96 -2.81
CA VAL A 72 -11.99 8.94 -2.96
C VAL A 72 -11.57 9.47 -4.33
N GLY A 73 -12.28 9.12 -5.39
CA GLY A 73 -12.05 9.65 -6.74
C GLY A 73 -12.19 11.18 -6.77
N PHE A 74 -13.25 11.70 -6.16
CA PHE A 74 -13.48 13.16 -6.04
C PHE A 74 -12.39 13.86 -5.23
N LEU A 75 -12.02 13.32 -4.06
CA LEU A 75 -10.91 13.86 -3.25
C LEU A 75 -9.60 13.88 -4.04
N THR A 76 -9.34 12.81 -4.82
CA THR A 76 -8.14 12.72 -5.66
C THR A 76 -8.17 13.75 -6.79
N LEU A 77 -9.32 13.98 -7.43
CA LEU A 77 -9.49 15.02 -8.45
C LEU A 77 -9.21 16.41 -7.88
N VAL A 78 -9.82 16.75 -6.75
CA VAL A 78 -9.58 18.04 -6.07
C VAL A 78 -8.11 18.20 -5.72
N LEU A 79 -7.48 17.15 -5.15
CA LEU A 79 -6.06 17.16 -4.78
C LEU A 79 -5.16 17.35 -6.02
N ALA A 80 -5.46 16.66 -7.13
CA ALA A 80 -4.69 16.76 -8.37
C ALA A 80 -4.77 18.14 -8.99
N VAL A 81 -5.98 18.70 -9.13
CA VAL A 81 -6.21 20.04 -9.67
C VAL A 81 -5.58 21.11 -8.80
N TRP A 82 -5.73 21.02 -7.48
CA TRP A 82 -5.11 21.98 -6.54
C TRP A 82 -3.58 21.90 -6.60
N THR A 83 -3.02 20.68 -6.60
CA THR A 83 -1.57 20.47 -6.73
C THR A 83 -1.06 21.02 -8.09
N ALA A 84 -1.76 20.77 -9.18
CA ALA A 84 -1.37 21.27 -10.50
C ALA A 84 -1.29 22.80 -10.55
N ARG A 85 -2.20 23.50 -9.84
CA ARG A 85 -2.27 24.97 -9.84
C ARG A 85 -1.32 25.66 -8.86
N ARG A 86 -0.98 25.03 -7.75
CA ARG A 86 -0.28 25.68 -6.63
C ARG A 86 1.08 25.11 -6.29
N GLU A 87 1.46 23.96 -6.88
CA GLU A 87 2.73 23.30 -6.59
C GLU A 87 3.77 23.65 -7.66
N PRO A 88 4.91 24.26 -7.31
CA PRO A 88 5.94 24.64 -8.28
C PRO A 88 6.73 23.40 -8.80
N ARG A 89 6.87 22.34 -7.98
CA ARG A 89 7.68 21.18 -8.32
C ARG A 89 6.99 20.29 -9.35
N ARG A 90 7.56 20.22 -10.54
CA ARG A 90 7.02 19.43 -11.68
C ARG A 90 6.79 17.95 -11.31
N GLY A 91 7.70 17.34 -10.52
CA GLY A 91 7.58 15.95 -10.09
C GLY A 91 6.33 15.69 -9.25
N VAL A 92 5.99 16.58 -8.31
CA VAL A 92 4.81 16.45 -7.46
C VAL A 92 3.51 16.67 -8.27
N ARG A 93 3.52 17.58 -9.26
CA ARG A 93 2.38 17.73 -10.17
C ARG A 93 2.15 16.49 -11.03
N ARG A 94 3.23 15.88 -11.57
CA ARG A 94 3.13 14.62 -12.32
C ARG A 94 2.61 13.49 -11.45
N LEU A 95 3.07 13.40 -10.19
CA LEU A 95 2.60 12.42 -9.21
C LEU A 95 1.10 12.57 -8.94
N ALA A 96 0.60 13.80 -8.82
CA ALA A 96 -0.82 14.07 -8.60
C ALA A 96 -1.69 13.64 -9.79
N TRP A 97 -1.24 13.91 -11.02
CA TRP A 97 -1.91 13.45 -12.23
C TRP A 97 -1.84 11.92 -12.39
N ALA A 98 -0.72 11.30 -12.00
CA ALA A 98 -0.59 9.84 -12.01
C ALA A 98 -1.56 9.19 -11.01
N ALA A 99 -1.74 9.78 -9.82
CA ALA A 99 -2.73 9.31 -8.85
C ALA A 99 -4.17 9.44 -9.40
N LEU A 100 -4.49 10.55 -10.08
CA LEU A 100 -5.80 10.72 -10.71
C LEU A 100 -6.01 9.70 -11.84
N ALA A 101 -5.02 9.49 -12.70
CA ALA A 101 -5.11 8.49 -13.75
C ALA A 101 -5.30 7.08 -13.16
N ALA A 102 -4.54 6.75 -12.09
CA ALA A 102 -4.65 5.45 -11.43
C ALA A 102 -6.05 5.23 -10.84
N VAL A 103 -6.66 6.22 -10.17
CA VAL A 103 -8.01 6.06 -9.59
C VAL A 103 -9.10 5.96 -10.65
N VAL A 104 -8.95 6.64 -11.80
CA VAL A 104 -9.87 6.49 -12.94
C VAL A 104 -9.78 5.06 -13.50
N VAL A 105 -8.57 4.57 -13.77
CA VAL A 105 -8.37 3.18 -14.23
C VAL A 105 -8.89 2.18 -13.19
N GLN A 106 -8.70 2.46 -11.90
CA GLN A 106 -9.22 1.64 -10.80
C GLN A 106 -10.75 1.54 -10.83
N GLY A 107 -11.46 2.65 -11.10
CA GLY A 107 -12.91 2.66 -11.26
C GLY A 107 -13.36 1.82 -12.46
N LEU A 108 -12.70 1.97 -13.62
CA LEU A 108 -12.99 1.19 -14.83
C LEU A 108 -12.74 -0.31 -14.60
N LEU A 109 -11.64 -0.69 -13.95
CA LEU A 109 -11.39 -2.08 -13.58
C LEU A 109 -12.44 -2.60 -12.59
N GLY A 110 -12.88 -1.77 -11.63
CA GLY A 110 -13.99 -2.12 -10.74
C GLY A 110 -15.29 -2.41 -11.51
N GLY A 111 -15.62 -1.58 -12.51
CA GLY A 111 -16.75 -1.86 -13.41
C GLY A 111 -16.55 -3.15 -14.22
N ALA A 112 -15.35 -3.37 -14.74
CA ALA A 112 -15.02 -4.58 -15.49
C ALA A 112 -15.14 -5.85 -14.63
N THR A 113 -14.82 -5.82 -13.32
CA THR A 113 -15.02 -6.97 -12.43
C THR A 113 -16.48 -7.39 -12.35
N VAL A 114 -17.40 -6.43 -12.38
CA VAL A 114 -18.86 -6.71 -12.33
C VAL A 114 -19.35 -7.20 -13.69
N ILE A 115 -19.08 -6.46 -14.76
CA ILE A 115 -19.57 -6.76 -16.12
C ILE A 115 -19.11 -8.14 -16.59
N PHE A 116 -17.88 -8.53 -16.26
CA PHE A 116 -17.31 -9.82 -16.68
C PHE A 116 -17.38 -10.91 -15.58
N LEU A 117 -18.22 -10.73 -14.56
CA LEU A 117 -18.50 -11.72 -13.52
C LEU A 117 -17.25 -12.18 -12.74
N LEU A 118 -16.44 -11.22 -12.26
CA LEU A 118 -15.27 -11.40 -11.40
C LEU A 118 -14.14 -12.25 -12.03
N PRO A 119 -13.69 -12.02 -13.26
CA PRO A 119 -12.60 -12.82 -13.80
C PRO A 119 -11.33 -12.61 -12.98
N THR A 120 -10.67 -13.70 -12.63
CA THR A 120 -9.48 -13.67 -11.74
C THR A 120 -8.41 -12.67 -12.19
N PRO A 121 -8.00 -12.59 -13.47
CA PRO A 121 -6.96 -11.63 -13.87
C PRO A 121 -7.38 -10.16 -13.65
N VAL A 122 -8.65 -9.82 -13.94
CA VAL A 122 -9.17 -8.45 -13.75
C VAL A 122 -9.25 -8.12 -12.27
N SER A 123 -9.76 -9.05 -11.45
CA SER A 123 -9.89 -8.88 -9.99
C SER A 123 -8.55 -8.74 -9.30
N VAL A 124 -7.54 -9.54 -9.69
CA VAL A 124 -6.16 -9.44 -9.18
C VAL A 124 -5.54 -8.10 -9.60
N THR A 125 -5.71 -7.68 -10.87
CA THR A 125 -5.19 -6.40 -11.36
C THR A 125 -5.82 -5.22 -10.63
N HIS A 126 -7.15 -5.27 -10.40
CA HIS A 126 -7.86 -4.27 -9.60
C HIS A 126 -7.30 -4.18 -8.17
N ALA A 127 -7.09 -5.32 -7.50
CA ALA A 127 -6.49 -5.36 -6.17
C ALA A 127 -5.05 -4.79 -6.14
N CYS A 128 -4.23 -5.11 -7.15
CA CYS A 128 -2.84 -4.62 -7.24
C CYS A 128 -2.77 -3.13 -7.55
N LEU A 129 -3.62 -2.64 -8.45
CA LEU A 129 -3.68 -1.21 -8.76
C LEU A 129 -4.16 -0.39 -7.56
N ALA A 130 -5.06 -0.94 -6.71
CA ALA A 130 -5.47 -0.30 -5.47
C ALA A 130 -4.27 -0.06 -4.53
N GLN A 131 -3.36 -1.03 -4.38
CA GLN A 131 -2.14 -0.87 -3.58
C GLN A 131 -1.17 0.15 -4.20
N THR A 132 -1.04 0.15 -5.53
CA THR A 132 -0.23 1.13 -6.26
C THR A 132 -0.80 2.55 -6.08
N PHE A 133 -2.12 2.72 -6.22
CA PHE A 133 -2.80 3.99 -5.97
C PHE A 133 -2.59 4.47 -4.53
N PHE A 134 -2.70 3.56 -3.56
CA PHE A 134 -2.42 3.88 -2.15
C PHE A 134 -0.99 4.40 -1.94
N CYS A 135 0.01 3.76 -2.57
CA CYS A 135 1.39 4.25 -2.56
C CYS A 135 1.55 5.64 -3.20
N LEU A 136 0.86 5.92 -4.32
CA LEU A 136 0.88 7.25 -4.94
C LEU A 136 0.32 8.34 -4.02
N VAL A 137 -0.77 8.03 -3.30
CA VAL A 137 -1.37 8.96 -2.33
C VAL A 137 -0.45 9.17 -1.11
N ILE A 138 0.23 8.11 -0.62
CA ILE A 138 1.26 8.23 0.43
C ILE A 138 2.39 9.17 -0.04
N ALA A 139 2.87 9.00 -1.27
CA ALA A 139 3.92 9.85 -1.84
C ALA A 139 3.47 11.33 -1.94
N LEU A 140 2.22 11.58 -2.33
CA LEU A 140 1.64 12.93 -2.33
C LEU A 140 1.55 13.52 -0.91
N ALA A 141 1.04 12.75 0.06
CA ALA A 141 0.94 13.18 1.44
C ALA A 141 2.33 13.53 2.02
N TYR A 142 3.32 12.66 1.79
CA TYR A 142 4.69 12.89 2.26
C TYR A 142 5.35 14.07 1.55
N SER A 143 5.25 14.18 0.22
CA SER A 143 5.88 15.27 -0.54
C SER A 143 5.29 16.65 -0.27
N THR A 144 4.07 16.73 0.28
CA THR A 144 3.42 17.97 0.72
C THR A 144 3.60 18.27 2.21
N SER A 145 4.21 17.35 2.98
CA SER A 145 4.38 17.49 4.43
C SER A 145 5.41 18.55 4.81
N PRO A 146 5.34 19.10 6.04
CA PRO A 146 6.39 19.95 6.60
C PRO A 146 7.74 19.22 6.65
N GLU A 147 7.76 17.95 7.03
CA GLU A 147 8.98 17.15 7.09
C GLU A 147 9.73 17.11 5.75
N TRP A 148 9.01 16.97 4.63
CA TRP A 148 9.65 16.99 3.31
C TRP A 148 10.45 18.28 3.06
N ARG A 149 9.98 19.42 3.56
CA ARG A 149 10.59 20.73 3.33
C ARG A 149 11.71 21.05 4.32
N GLU A 150 11.49 20.72 5.59
CA GLU A 150 12.24 21.27 6.73
C GLU A 150 13.20 20.26 7.37
N ALA A 151 12.99 18.94 7.15
CA ALA A 151 13.79 17.93 7.82
C ALA A 151 15.28 18.01 7.49
N SER A 152 16.09 17.89 8.53
CA SER A 152 17.54 17.82 8.41
C SER A 152 18.00 16.55 7.69
N PRO A 153 19.02 16.64 6.84
CA PRO A 153 19.58 15.49 6.13
C PRO A 153 20.25 14.49 7.10
N VAL A 154 20.27 13.22 6.72
CA VAL A 154 20.86 12.11 7.47
C VAL A 154 21.79 11.31 6.56
N ALA A 155 22.95 10.93 7.06
CA ALA A 155 23.85 10.03 6.33
C ALA A 155 23.32 8.59 6.38
N ASP A 156 23.24 7.90 5.24
CA ASP A 156 22.86 6.47 5.18
C ASP A 156 24.08 5.57 5.48
N ARG A 157 24.51 5.57 6.74
CA ARG A 157 25.66 4.77 7.19
C ARG A 157 25.33 3.29 7.39
N VAL A 158 24.05 2.93 7.39
CA VAL A 158 23.58 1.58 7.74
C VAL A 158 22.84 0.88 6.60
N GLY A 159 22.81 1.45 5.40
CA GLY A 159 22.10 0.86 4.24
C GLY A 159 20.58 0.87 4.37
N LEU A 160 20.04 1.91 5.00
CA LEU A 160 18.61 2.03 5.29
C LEU A 160 17.74 2.14 4.02
N ARG A 161 18.25 2.83 2.98
CA ARG A 161 17.55 2.91 1.66
C ARG A 161 17.28 1.53 1.09
N GLY A 162 18.34 0.71 1.01
CA GLY A 162 18.24 -0.63 0.45
C GLY A 162 17.30 -1.53 1.25
N ALA A 163 17.41 -1.49 2.59
CA ALA A 163 16.54 -2.28 3.47
C ALA A 163 15.07 -1.87 3.35
N ALA A 164 14.77 -0.56 3.28
CA ALA A 164 13.40 -0.06 3.16
C ALA A 164 12.80 -0.40 1.78
N ALA A 165 13.56 -0.19 0.70
CA ALA A 165 13.11 -0.54 -0.65
C ALA A 165 12.88 -2.06 -0.80
N PHE A 166 13.80 -2.88 -0.27
CA PHE A 166 13.66 -4.33 -0.26
C PHE A 166 12.42 -4.78 0.52
N GLY A 167 12.23 -4.26 1.76
CA GLY A 167 11.05 -4.57 2.56
C GLY A 167 9.75 -4.19 1.84
N THR A 168 9.69 -3.01 1.22
CA THR A 168 8.53 -2.58 0.42
C THR A 168 8.26 -3.52 -0.75
N ALA A 169 9.29 -3.91 -1.49
CA ALA A 169 9.15 -4.81 -2.63
C ALA A 169 8.64 -6.20 -2.21
N VAL A 170 9.20 -6.77 -1.14
CA VAL A 170 8.78 -8.08 -0.62
C VAL A 170 7.32 -8.03 -0.14
N VAL A 171 6.91 -6.98 0.57
CA VAL A 171 5.51 -6.80 1.00
C VAL A 171 4.59 -6.64 -0.21
N PHE A 172 4.97 -5.88 -1.22
CA PHE A 172 4.17 -5.71 -2.43
C PHE A 172 3.97 -7.05 -3.18
N VAL A 173 5.03 -7.82 -3.36
CA VAL A 173 4.96 -9.17 -3.97
C VAL A 173 4.06 -10.10 -3.15
N GLN A 174 4.17 -10.06 -1.82
CA GLN A 174 3.30 -10.83 -0.93
C GLN A 174 1.81 -10.47 -1.08
N LEU A 175 1.49 -9.19 -1.27
CA LEU A 175 0.12 -8.75 -1.53
C LEU A 175 -0.40 -9.25 -2.88
N LEU A 176 0.46 -9.31 -3.93
CA LEU A 176 0.13 -9.92 -5.22
C LEU A 176 -0.24 -11.40 -5.07
N ILE A 177 0.60 -12.17 -4.36
CA ILE A 177 0.37 -13.59 -4.09
C ILE A 177 -0.92 -13.77 -3.28
N GLY A 178 -1.17 -12.91 -2.28
CA GLY A 178 -2.41 -12.92 -1.49
C GLY A 178 -3.66 -12.59 -2.31
N ALA A 179 -3.57 -11.64 -3.24
CA ALA A 179 -4.64 -11.33 -4.17
C ALA A 179 -4.94 -12.52 -5.10
N LEU A 180 -3.90 -13.15 -5.65
CA LEU A 180 -4.04 -14.36 -6.46
C LEU A 180 -4.71 -15.48 -5.66
N MET A 181 -4.21 -15.79 -4.46
CA MET A 181 -4.79 -16.81 -3.58
C MET A 181 -6.27 -16.54 -3.28
N ARG A 182 -6.63 -15.27 -3.02
CA ARG A 182 -8.01 -14.87 -2.71
C ARG A 182 -8.92 -15.06 -3.92
N HIS A 183 -8.53 -14.56 -5.09
CA HIS A 183 -9.37 -14.56 -6.30
C HIS A 183 -9.39 -15.90 -7.05
N THR A 184 -8.49 -16.82 -6.74
CA THR A 184 -8.57 -18.22 -7.17
C THR A 184 -9.33 -19.12 -6.20
N GLY A 185 -9.83 -18.59 -5.07
CA GLY A 185 -10.52 -19.37 -4.05
C GLY A 185 -9.62 -20.22 -3.16
N ALA A 186 -8.28 -20.15 -3.33
CA ALA A 186 -7.31 -21.01 -2.65
C ALA A 186 -7.10 -20.70 -1.15
N GLY A 187 -7.81 -19.73 -0.58
CA GLY A 187 -7.58 -19.28 0.81
C GLY A 187 -7.84 -20.31 1.91
N LEU A 188 -8.50 -21.43 1.60
CA LEU A 188 -8.70 -22.58 2.52
C LEU A 188 -8.17 -23.88 1.93
N ALA A 189 -7.34 -23.82 0.87
CA ALA A 189 -6.75 -25.03 0.28
C ALA A 189 -5.84 -25.80 1.28
N ILE A 190 -5.32 -25.10 2.30
CA ILE A 190 -4.66 -25.70 3.47
C ILE A 190 -5.49 -25.31 4.70
N PRO A 191 -6.21 -26.25 5.35
CA PRO A 191 -7.22 -25.94 6.35
C PRO A 191 -6.66 -25.70 7.77
N ASP A 192 -5.42 -26.09 8.04
CA ASP A 192 -4.77 -26.04 9.35
C ASP A 192 -3.68 -24.93 9.41
N PHE A 193 -3.27 -24.54 10.63
CA PHE A 193 -2.19 -23.63 10.91
C PHE A 193 -1.61 -23.93 12.30
N PRO A 194 -0.27 -23.89 12.50
CA PRO A 194 0.79 -23.48 11.56
C PRO A 194 1.19 -24.55 10.54
N LEU A 195 0.77 -25.80 10.75
CA LEU A 195 1.07 -26.92 9.86
C LEU A 195 0.24 -26.82 8.57
N ALA A 196 0.55 -27.74 7.64
CA ALA A 196 -0.16 -27.92 6.38
C ALA A 196 -0.51 -29.40 6.23
N PHE A 197 -1.79 -29.75 6.48
CA PHE A 197 -2.26 -31.16 6.60
C PHE A 197 -1.49 -31.94 7.68
N GLY A 198 -1.25 -31.31 8.84
CA GLY A 198 -0.50 -31.91 9.94
C GLY A 198 1.02 -32.03 9.70
N ARG A 199 1.55 -31.47 8.61
CA ARG A 199 2.97 -31.57 8.20
C ARG A 199 3.57 -30.17 8.02
N LEU A 200 4.91 -30.09 8.03
CA LEU A 200 5.62 -28.84 7.68
C LEU A 200 5.60 -28.59 6.17
N TRP A 201 5.57 -29.63 5.36
CA TRP A 201 5.56 -29.58 3.90
C TRP A 201 4.32 -30.29 3.35
N PRO A 202 3.39 -29.58 2.70
CA PRO A 202 2.18 -30.16 2.15
C PRO A 202 2.46 -30.95 0.86
N PRO A 203 1.54 -31.82 0.43
CA PRO A 203 1.57 -32.38 -0.91
C PRO A 203 1.26 -31.26 -1.93
N LEU A 204 2.18 -31.02 -2.87
CA LEU A 204 2.09 -29.93 -3.85
C LEU A 204 1.44 -30.38 -5.17
N SER A 205 0.52 -31.31 -5.14
CA SER A 205 -0.20 -31.82 -6.32
C SER A 205 -1.37 -30.95 -6.76
N ASP A 206 -1.89 -30.10 -5.87
CA ASP A 206 -3.00 -29.19 -6.14
C ASP A 206 -2.51 -27.73 -6.24
N ALA A 207 -2.95 -27.02 -7.30
CA ALA A 207 -2.53 -25.65 -7.55
C ALA A 207 -2.96 -24.66 -6.43
N GLY A 208 -4.13 -24.88 -5.82
CA GLY A 208 -4.60 -24.07 -4.70
C GLY A 208 -3.73 -24.25 -3.46
N VAL A 209 -3.31 -25.50 -3.18
CA VAL A 209 -2.37 -25.81 -2.10
C VAL A 209 -1.02 -25.15 -2.35
N VAL A 210 -0.51 -25.19 -3.59
CA VAL A 210 0.74 -24.52 -3.96
C VAL A 210 0.66 -23.02 -3.70
N VAL A 211 -0.37 -22.34 -4.21
CA VAL A 211 -0.53 -20.88 -4.04
C VAL A 211 -0.68 -20.51 -2.55
N HIS A 212 -1.47 -21.27 -1.78
CA HIS A 212 -1.64 -21.02 -0.35
C HIS A 212 -0.32 -21.23 0.40
N PHE A 213 0.43 -22.29 0.08
CA PHE A 213 1.72 -22.58 0.73
C PHE A 213 2.77 -21.54 0.39
N VAL A 214 2.86 -21.10 -0.88
CA VAL A 214 3.73 -19.99 -1.31
C VAL A 214 3.39 -18.70 -0.58
N HIS A 215 2.09 -18.42 -0.37
CA HIS A 215 1.66 -17.27 0.43
C HIS A 215 2.15 -17.35 1.89
N ARG A 216 2.12 -18.53 2.52
CA ARG A 216 2.64 -18.73 3.89
C ARG A 216 4.16 -18.57 3.95
N LEU A 217 4.90 -19.14 2.99
CA LEU A 217 6.36 -18.94 2.89
C LEU A 217 6.70 -17.46 2.66
N GLY A 218 5.93 -16.78 1.81
CA GLY A 218 6.07 -15.35 1.58
C GLY A 218 5.86 -14.52 2.85
N ALA A 219 4.96 -14.93 3.76
CA ALA A 219 4.78 -14.26 5.05
C ALA A 219 6.03 -14.37 5.93
N VAL A 220 6.74 -15.50 5.89
CA VAL A 220 8.03 -15.66 6.59
C VAL A 220 9.10 -14.74 5.97
N CYS A 221 9.14 -14.64 4.63
CA CYS A 221 10.03 -13.72 3.93
C CYS A 221 9.74 -12.25 4.30
N VAL A 222 8.45 -11.87 4.38
CA VAL A 222 8.04 -10.53 4.83
C VAL A 222 8.53 -10.27 6.24
N LEU A 223 8.31 -11.19 7.18
CA LEU A 223 8.78 -11.03 8.56
C LEU A 223 10.31 -10.83 8.61
N GLY A 224 11.06 -11.65 7.89
CA GLY A 224 12.52 -11.52 7.79
C GLY A 224 12.96 -10.17 7.20
N ALA A 225 12.30 -9.71 6.14
CA ALA A 225 12.58 -8.40 5.52
C ALA A 225 12.26 -7.22 6.46
N ILE A 226 11.15 -7.31 7.20
CA ILE A 226 10.76 -6.27 8.17
C ILE A 226 11.69 -6.28 9.40
N LEU A 227 12.11 -7.43 9.89
CA LEU A 227 13.11 -7.53 10.96
C LEU A 227 14.45 -6.94 10.51
N HIS A 228 14.87 -7.21 9.28
CA HIS A 228 16.07 -6.61 8.70
C HIS A 228 15.95 -5.07 8.62
N LEU A 229 14.83 -4.56 8.12
CA LEU A 229 14.55 -3.13 8.08
C LEU A 229 14.57 -2.50 9.47
N ALA A 230 13.90 -3.13 10.46
CA ALA A 230 13.87 -2.65 11.84
C ALA A 230 15.27 -2.61 12.45
N ALA A 231 16.09 -3.64 12.26
CA ALA A 231 17.47 -3.66 12.73
C ALA A 231 18.31 -2.53 12.13
N ARG A 232 18.14 -2.21 10.83
CA ARG A 232 18.80 -1.07 10.20
C ARG A 232 18.30 0.27 10.74
N ALA A 233 16.99 0.40 10.95
CA ALA A 233 16.38 1.60 11.52
C ALA A 233 16.86 1.86 12.97
N TRP A 234 16.96 0.84 13.81
CA TRP A 234 17.47 0.94 15.18
C TRP A 234 18.95 1.34 15.20
N ARG A 235 19.78 0.76 14.33
CA ARG A 235 21.22 1.13 14.19
C ARG A 235 21.42 2.56 13.69
N SER A 236 20.43 3.17 13.03
CA SER A 236 20.51 4.58 12.64
C SER A 236 20.42 5.53 13.82
N ALA A 237 19.91 5.06 14.97
CA ALA A 237 19.64 5.82 16.19
C ALA A 237 18.72 7.06 15.97
N ASP A 238 18.05 7.16 14.83
CA ASP A 238 17.16 8.25 14.47
C ASP A 238 15.70 7.80 14.65
N PRO A 239 14.94 8.45 15.56
CA PRO A 239 13.55 8.06 15.85
C PRO A 239 12.61 8.22 14.65
N ARG A 240 12.99 9.03 13.65
CA ARG A 240 12.22 9.17 12.40
C ARG A 240 12.14 7.85 11.62
N PHE A 241 13.11 6.96 11.79
CA PHE A 241 13.13 5.63 11.18
C PHE A 241 12.71 4.54 12.17
N GLY A 242 13.16 4.62 13.43
CA GLY A 242 12.89 3.60 14.44
C GLY A 242 11.39 3.43 14.76
N ARG A 243 10.66 4.54 14.96
CA ARG A 243 9.22 4.49 15.28
C ARG A 243 8.38 3.85 14.17
N PRO A 244 8.49 4.26 12.88
CA PRO A 244 7.74 3.59 11.81
C PRO A 244 8.19 2.15 11.58
N ALA A 245 9.47 1.81 11.78
CA ALA A 245 9.93 0.43 11.68
C ALA A 245 9.31 -0.47 12.76
N ASN A 246 9.18 0.02 14.00
CA ASN A 246 8.47 -0.68 15.06
C ASN A 246 6.97 -0.87 14.71
N LEU A 247 6.34 0.15 14.13
CA LEU A 247 4.96 0.04 13.66
C LEU A 247 4.83 -1.00 12.54
N ALA A 248 5.75 -1.02 11.56
CA ALA A 248 5.76 -2.03 10.51
C ALA A 248 5.89 -3.44 11.09
N LEU A 249 6.77 -3.64 12.07
CA LEU A 249 6.95 -4.93 12.74
C LEU A 249 5.69 -5.35 13.51
N ALA A 250 5.11 -4.45 14.30
CA ALA A 250 3.88 -4.73 15.05
C ALA A 250 2.72 -5.09 14.11
N LEU A 251 2.52 -4.32 13.03
CA LEU A 251 1.50 -4.61 12.02
C LEU A 251 1.76 -5.93 11.30
N THR A 252 3.03 -6.31 11.05
CA THR A 252 3.36 -7.60 10.44
C THR A 252 3.02 -8.77 11.35
N LEU A 253 3.26 -8.66 12.66
CA LEU A 253 2.86 -9.70 13.62
C LEU A 253 1.34 -9.82 13.72
N ILE A 254 0.62 -8.70 13.75
CA ILE A 254 -0.85 -8.66 13.70
C ILE A 254 -1.35 -9.30 12.39
N GLN A 255 -0.71 -9.00 11.26
CA GLN A 255 -1.04 -9.53 9.95
C GLN A 255 -0.94 -11.06 9.90
N ILE A 256 0.11 -11.63 10.48
CA ILE A 256 0.30 -13.09 10.57
C ILE A 256 -0.80 -13.69 11.45
N ALA A 257 -1.09 -13.10 12.61
CA ALA A 257 -2.15 -13.57 13.51
C ALA A 257 -3.54 -13.53 12.84
N LEU A 258 -3.85 -12.43 12.11
CA LEU A 258 -5.10 -12.30 11.35
C LEU A 258 -5.19 -13.34 10.22
N GLY A 259 -4.10 -13.64 9.53
CA GLY A 259 -4.05 -14.69 8.51
C GLY A 259 -4.30 -16.08 9.10
N ALA A 260 -3.67 -16.41 10.22
CA ALA A 260 -3.93 -17.64 10.95
C ALA A 260 -5.40 -17.74 11.39
N THR A 261 -5.94 -16.66 12.00
CA THR A 261 -7.34 -16.61 12.44
C THR A 261 -8.30 -16.76 11.26
N ALA A 262 -8.02 -16.14 10.11
CA ALA A 262 -8.85 -16.29 8.91
C ALA A 262 -8.94 -17.75 8.43
N VAL A 263 -7.86 -18.51 8.49
CA VAL A 263 -7.86 -19.97 8.18
C VAL A 263 -8.65 -20.73 9.23
N LEU A 264 -8.32 -20.57 10.52
CA LEU A 264 -8.92 -21.34 11.62
C LEU A 264 -10.42 -21.06 11.80
N THR A 265 -10.89 -19.87 11.41
CA THR A 265 -12.31 -19.48 11.43
C THR A 265 -13.03 -19.69 10.10
N GLN A 266 -12.45 -20.46 9.17
CA GLN A 266 -13.04 -20.75 7.86
C GLN A 266 -13.42 -19.48 7.09
N LYS A 267 -12.52 -18.47 7.10
CA LYS A 267 -12.70 -17.15 6.46
C LYS A 267 -13.84 -16.31 7.06
N SER A 268 -14.01 -16.30 8.37
CA SER A 268 -14.97 -15.36 8.99
C SER A 268 -14.67 -13.91 8.55
N VAL A 269 -15.71 -13.10 8.38
CA VAL A 269 -15.66 -11.79 7.71
C VAL A 269 -14.66 -10.84 8.38
N VAL A 270 -14.70 -10.74 9.70
CA VAL A 270 -13.89 -9.75 10.45
C VAL A 270 -12.39 -9.99 10.30
N PRO A 271 -11.81 -11.16 10.66
CA PRO A 271 -10.37 -11.36 10.53
C PRO A 271 -9.91 -11.36 9.06
N THR A 272 -10.72 -11.87 8.13
CA THR A 272 -10.39 -11.88 6.70
C THR A 272 -10.30 -10.47 6.13
N THR A 273 -11.24 -9.58 6.48
CA THR A 273 -11.24 -8.19 6.05
C THR A 273 -10.13 -7.38 6.73
N ALA A 274 -9.95 -7.58 8.03
CA ALA A 274 -8.87 -6.93 8.78
C ALA A 274 -7.49 -7.32 8.24
N HIS A 275 -7.30 -8.59 7.85
CA HIS A 275 -6.07 -9.07 7.20
C HIS A 275 -5.76 -8.29 5.91
N VAL A 276 -6.75 -8.01 5.07
CA VAL A 276 -6.55 -7.20 3.84
C VAL A 276 -6.09 -5.78 4.16
N ALA A 277 -6.79 -5.10 5.09
CA ALA A 277 -6.48 -3.72 5.45
C ALA A 277 -5.13 -3.59 6.18
N THR A 278 -4.82 -4.52 7.07
CA THR A 278 -3.54 -4.53 7.80
C THR A 278 -2.37 -4.79 6.83
N GLY A 279 -2.55 -5.68 5.84
CA GLY A 279 -1.55 -5.88 4.77
C GLY A 279 -1.26 -4.60 3.98
N ALA A 280 -2.30 -3.85 3.61
CA ALA A 280 -2.14 -2.54 2.99
C ALA A 280 -1.43 -1.53 3.90
N ALA A 281 -1.73 -1.53 5.22
CA ALA A 281 -1.07 -0.68 6.19
C ALA A 281 0.43 -1.02 6.34
N VAL A 282 0.81 -2.31 6.35
CA VAL A 282 2.22 -2.75 6.34
C VAL A 282 2.94 -2.20 5.10
N LEU A 283 2.34 -2.37 3.91
CA LEU A 283 2.89 -1.79 2.68
C LEU A 283 3.06 -0.28 2.80
N GLY A 284 2.02 0.40 3.29
CA GLY A 284 2.02 1.86 3.43
C GLY A 284 3.14 2.38 4.32
N VAL A 285 3.38 1.74 5.48
CA VAL A 285 4.46 2.11 6.41
C VAL A 285 5.83 1.82 5.79
N CYS A 286 6.03 0.67 5.14
CA CYS A 286 7.30 0.33 4.47
C CYS A 286 7.60 1.29 3.32
N PHE A 287 6.60 1.62 2.50
CA PHE A 287 6.74 2.57 1.40
C PHE A 287 7.03 3.98 1.90
N PHE A 288 6.36 4.43 2.95
CA PHE A 288 6.65 5.70 3.61
C PHE A 288 8.10 5.74 4.12
N LEU A 289 8.58 4.68 4.77
CA LEU A 289 9.98 4.57 5.20
C LEU A 289 10.95 4.62 4.02
N THR A 290 10.60 3.99 2.91
CA THR A 290 11.39 4.05 1.67
C THR A 290 11.49 5.49 1.16
N LEU A 291 10.37 6.18 1.01
CA LEU A 291 10.36 7.58 0.58
C LEU A 291 11.19 8.47 1.51
N ARG A 292 11.02 8.31 2.82
CA ARG A 292 11.76 9.06 3.85
C ARG A 292 13.25 8.79 3.78
N ALA A 293 13.66 7.53 3.70
CA ALA A 293 15.07 7.15 3.61
C ALA A 293 15.72 7.77 2.38
N PHE A 294 15.11 7.64 1.20
CA PHE A 294 15.65 8.22 -0.02
C PHE A 294 15.68 9.75 0.02
N HIS A 295 14.65 10.39 0.55
CA HIS A 295 14.57 11.86 0.62
C HIS A 295 15.64 12.43 1.55
N LEU A 296 15.72 11.95 2.79
CA LEU A 296 16.60 12.53 3.80
C LEU A 296 18.07 12.25 3.50
N THR A 297 18.40 11.08 2.97
CA THR A 297 19.81 10.73 2.70
C THR A 297 20.29 11.31 1.37
N ALA A 298 19.43 11.49 0.35
CA ALA A 298 19.79 12.23 -0.87
C ALA A 298 20.11 13.70 -0.60
N LYS A 299 19.38 14.31 0.35
CA LYS A 299 19.64 15.69 0.80
C LYS A 299 21.02 15.80 1.46
N SER A 300 21.44 14.79 2.25
CA SER A 300 22.77 14.75 2.87
C SER A 300 23.89 14.69 1.82
N ALA A 301 23.76 13.85 0.81
CA ALA A 301 24.77 13.71 -0.26
C ALA A 301 25.00 15.01 -1.05
N ARG A 302 23.95 15.83 -1.21
CA ARG A 302 24.05 17.12 -1.91
C ARG A 302 24.69 18.23 -1.08
N LEU A 303 24.74 18.10 0.23
CA LEU A 303 25.30 19.07 1.17
C LEU A 303 26.74 18.71 1.60
N ALA A 304 27.23 17.52 1.26
CA ALA A 304 28.62 17.16 1.48
C ALA A 304 29.50 18.05 0.59
N PRO A 305 30.54 18.72 1.14
CA PRO A 305 31.48 19.49 0.34
C PRO A 305 32.16 18.54 -0.66
N ALA A 306 32.32 19.01 -1.91
CA ALA A 306 33.14 18.30 -2.88
C ALA A 306 34.51 18.08 -2.27
N THR A 307 34.99 16.86 -2.20
CA THR A 307 36.39 16.56 -1.77
C THR A 307 37.32 17.32 -2.70
N PRO A 308 38.22 18.14 -2.17
CA PRO A 308 39.21 18.79 -3.02
C PRO A 308 40.01 17.72 -3.77
N ASP A 309 40.04 17.86 -5.07
CA ASP A 309 40.91 17.01 -5.92
C ASP A 309 42.37 17.27 -5.54
N LEU A 310 42.94 16.41 -4.68
CA LEU A 310 44.34 16.42 -4.30
C LEU A 310 45.28 15.85 -5.39
N GLY A 311 44.77 15.69 -6.60
CA GLY A 311 45.46 15.11 -7.75
C GLY A 311 46.31 16.07 -8.58
N GLY A 312 46.77 17.23 -8.07
CA GLY A 312 47.44 18.24 -8.91
C GLY A 312 48.74 18.84 -8.40
N GLN A 313 49.48 18.22 -7.47
CA GLN A 313 50.82 18.75 -7.09
C GLN A 313 51.85 17.65 -6.85
N ALA A 314 52.25 16.94 -7.88
CA ALA A 314 53.46 16.12 -7.85
C ALA A 314 54.02 15.94 -9.28
N ALA A 315 54.50 17.03 -9.89
CA ALA A 315 55.45 16.96 -11.01
C ALA A 315 56.03 18.36 -11.27
N HIS A 316 57.00 18.77 -10.45
CA HIS A 316 58.07 19.72 -10.78
C HIS A 316 58.97 19.88 -9.55
N ALA A 317 59.91 18.96 -9.39
CA ALA A 317 61.23 19.20 -8.78
C ALA A 317 62.22 18.15 -9.30
#